data_f0c4d0c6488f74746efd00cb1851b779
#
_entry.id   f0c4d0c6488f74746efd00cb1851b779
#
_cell.length_a   1.000
_cell.length_b   1.000
_cell.length_c   1.000
_cell.angle_alpha   90.00
_cell.angle_beta   90.00
_cell.angle_gamma   90.00
#
_symmetry.space_group_name_H-M   'P 1'
#
loop_
_entity.id
_entity.type
_entity.pdbx_description
1 polymer ?
#
loop_
_entity_poly.entity_id
_entity_poly.type
_entity_poly.pdbx_seq_one_letter_code
_entity_poly.pdbx_strand_id
1 'polypeptide(L)'
;MIFGNIFLIKWYFKNAKVYVSKEEYDGWINKMPADKNALQVKIMKIIEKQIVQFDFNDTLPLGIKPLKAFGHTPGHTVYRKDDLLIIGDLIHGQDIQFKHPEICATYDHDENASIDTRKIILKYAEDNKLFVAGMHMKYSNSSMYRGFYVKK
;
A
#
# COMPACT_ATOMS: atom_id res chain seq x y z
N MET A 1 4.31 -8.55 14.58
CA MET A 1 3.11 -9.37 14.91
C MET A 1 2.20 -9.56 13.69
N ILE A 2 2.77 -9.92 12.52
CA ILE A 2 2.04 -10.10 11.24
C ILE A 2 1.91 -11.58 10.86
N PHE A 3 2.71 -12.46 11.46
CA PHE A 3 2.77 -13.88 11.11
C PHE A 3 1.47 -14.68 11.34
N GLY A 4 0.64 -14.27 12.30
CA GLY A 4 -0.64 -14.97 12.57
C GLY A 4 -1.72 -14.76 11.51
N ASN A 5 -1.71 -13.60 10.81
CA ASN A 5 -2.79 -13.22 9.92
C ASN A 5 -2.71 -13.85 8.52
N ILE A 6 -1.55 -14.30 8.08
CA ILE A 6 -1.35 -14.87 6.72
C ILE A 6 -1.88 -16.29 6.63
N PHE A 7 -1.66 -17.10 7.67
CA PHE A 7 -2.31 -18.40 7.78
C PHE A 7 -3.83 -18.24 7.83
N LEU A 8 -4.34 -17.19 8.48
CA LEU A 8 -5.75 -16.86 8.53
C LEU A 8 -6.33 -16.59 7.13
N ILE A 9 -5.64 -15.82 6.27
CA ILE A 9 -6.10 -15.56 4.90
C ILE A 9 -6.30 -16.87 4.13
N LYS A 10 -5.33 -17.77 4.16
CA LYS A 10 -5.44 -19.07 3.46
C LYS A 10 -6.54 -19.96 4.02
N TRP A 11 -6.77 -19.96 5.32
CA TRP A 11 -7.74 -20.84 5.98
C TRP A 11 -9.16 -20.26 5.98
N TYR A 12 -9.32 -18.98 6.29
CA TYR A 12 -10.64 -18.34 6.42
C TYR A 12 -11.15 -17.75 5.11
N PHE A 13 -10.25 -17.33 4.22
CA PHE A 13 -10.59 -16.71 2.94
C PHE A 13 -10.16 -17.57 1.75
N LYS A 14 -10.49 -18.85 1.77
CA LYS A 14 -10.08 -19.84 0.75
C LYS A 14 -10.42 -19.42 -0.68
N ASN A 15 -11.51 -18.69 -0.86
CA ASN A 15 -12.03 -18.26 -2.16
C ASN A 15 -11.74 -16.79 -2.46
N ALA A 16 -11.06 -16.08 -1.56
CA ALA A 16 -10.72 -14.68 -1.78
C ALA A 16 -9.67 -14.56 -2.88
N LYS A 17 -9.81 -13.55 -3.73
CA LYS A 17 -8.78 -13.11 -4.66
C LYS A 17 -7.96 -12.01 -4.02
N VAL A 18 -6.64 -12.08 -4.18
CA VAL A 18 -5.69 -11.07 -3.71
C VAL A 18 -5.14 -10.34 -4.91
N TYR A 19 -5.53 -9.09 -5.07
CA TYR A 19 -5.10 -8.26 -6.20
C TYR A 19 -3.74 -7.62 -5.88
N VAL A 20 -2.75 -7.87 -6.76
CA VAL A 20 -1.38 -7.38 -6.62
C VAL A 20 -0.97 -6.74 -7.94
N SER A 21 -0.32 -5.58 -7.92
CA SER A 21 0.22 -4.99 -9.15
C SER A 21 1.28 -5.92 -9.77
N LYS A 22 1.37 -5.92 -11.09
CA LYS A 22 2.41 -6.69 -11.79
C LYS A 22 3.81 -6.27 -11.32
N GLU A 23 4.01 -4.99 -11.09
CA GLU A 23 5.29 -4.44 -10.63
C GLU A 23 5.66 -4.94 -9.23
N GLU A 24 4.69 -5.04 -8.31
CA GLU A 24 4.93 -5.58 -6.97
C GLU A 24 5.27 -7.06 -7.03
N TYR A 25 4.48 -7.84 -7.76
CA TYR A 25 4.72 -9.26 -7.93
C TYR A 25 6.09 -9.53 -8.58
N ASP A 26 6.36 -8.84 -9.70
CA ASP A 26 7.61 -8.98 -10.45
C ASP A 26 8.83 -8.52 -9.64
N GLY A 27 8.68 -7.42 -8.90
CA GLY A 27 9.71 -6.92 -8.01
C GLY A 27 10.16 -7.96 -6.98
N TRP A 28 9.22 -8.57 -6.27
CA TRP A 28 9.55 -9.54 -5.21
C TRP A 28 9.89 -10.94 -5.72
N ILE A 29 9.22 -11.42 -6.77
CA ILE A 29 9.37 -12.81 -7.22
C ILE A 29 10.49 -12.95 -8.24
N ASN A 30 10.65 -11.99 -9.16
CA ASN A 30 11.55 -12.12 -10.30
C ASN A 30 12.84 -11.27 -10.18
N LYS A 31 12.73 -10.03 -9.67
CA LYS A 31 13.82 -9.05 -9.70
C LYS A 31 14.64 -8.97 -8.42
N MET A 32 14.09 -9.39 -7.28
CA MET A 32 14.79 -9.42 -6.00
C MET A 32 15.17 -10.85 -5.58
N PRO A 33 16.04 -11.55 -6.34
CA PRO A 33 16.36 -12.96 -6.08
C PRO A 33 17.20 -13.15 -4.81
N ALA A 34 17.78 -12.10 -4.26
CA ALA A 34 18.77 -12.19 -3.20
C ALA A 34 18.18 -12.63 -1.85
N ASP A 35 16.90 -12.34 -1.60
CA ASP A 35 16.27 -12.75 -0.33
C ASP A 35 15.01 -13.60 -0.54
N LYS A 36 15.26 -14.86 -0.96
CA LYS A 36 14.19 -15.88 -1.01
C LYS A 36 13.51 -16.12 0.35
N ASN A 37 14.10 -15.60 1.42
CA ASN A 37 13.57 -15.66 2.79
C ASN A 37 12.78 -14.43 3.17
N ALA A 38 12.75 -13.38 2.33
CA ALA A 38 11.92 -12.21 2.57
C ALA A 38 10.48 -12.62 2.86
N LEU A 39 9.88 -11.98 3.85
CA LEU A 39 8.52 -12.29 4.28
C LEU A 39 7.52 -12.14 3.12
N GLN A 40 7.69 -11.11 2.29
CA GLN A 40 6.86 -10.83 1.12
C GLN A 40 6.87 -11.99 0.12
N VAL A 41 8.06 -12.54 -0.17
CA VAL A 41 8.20 -13.70 -1.07
C VAL A 41 7.50 -14.93 -0.50
N LYS A 42 7.66 -15.19 0.80
CA LYS A 42 6.97 -16.31 1.48
C LYS A 42 5.46 -16.16 1.43
N ILE A 43 4.96 -14.94 1.69
CA ILE A 43 3.52 -14.63 1.62
C ILE A 43 3.00 -14.91 0.21
N MET A 44 3.61 -14.32 -0.81
CA MET A 44 3.18 -14.48 -2.19
C MET A 44 3.12 -15.94 -2.63
N LYS A 45 4.13 -16.76 -2.24
CA LYS A 45 4.11 -18.21 -2.51
C LYS A 45 2.98 -18.95 -1.80
N ILE A 46 2.66 -18.58 -0.55
CA ILE A 46 1.57 -19.21 0.21
C ILE A 46 0.20 -18.96 -0.44
N ILE A 47 -0.02 -17.75 -0.96
CA ILE A 47 -1.29 -17.32 -1.55
C ILE A 47 -1.28 -17.30 -3.09
N GLU A 48 -0.27 -17.90 -3.72
CA GLU A 48 -0.03 -17.83 -5.17
C GLU A 48 -1.30 -18.12 -6.01
N LYS A 49 -2.06 -19.15 -5.62
CA LYS A 49 -3.31 -19.53 -6.31
C LYS A 49 -4.45 -18.52 -6.16
N GLN A 50 -4.33 -17.60 -5.21
CA GLN A 50 -5.31 -16.55 -4.94
C GLN A 50 -4.91 -15.22 -5.59
N ILE A 51 -3.66 -15.08 -6.04
CA ILE A 51 -3.14 -13.84 -6.63
C ILE A 51 -3.77 -13.60 -8.00
N VAL A 52 -4.27 -12.39 -8.18
CA VAL A 52 -4.68 -11.82 -9.45
C VAL A 52 -3.82 -10.59 -9.71
N GLN A 53 -2.95 -10.68 -10.70
CA GLN A 53 -2.12 -9.55 -11.08
C GLN A 53 -2.92 -8.54 -11.90
N PHE A 54 -2.71 -7.24 -11.66
CA PHE A 54 -3.36 -6.16 -12.39
C PHE A 54 -2.36 -5.13 -12.93
N ASP A 55 -2.77 -4.41 -13.96
CA ASP A 55 -2.14 -3.19 -14.44
C ASP A 55 -2.82 -1.95 -13.86
N PHE A 56 -2.09 -0.83 -13.75
CA PHE A 56 -2.65 0.43 -13.21
C PHE A 56 -3.71 1.09 -14.11
N ASN A 57 -3.90 0.59 -15.32
CA ASN A 57 -5.01 1.00 -16.20
C ASN A 57 -6.28 0.18 -15.97
N ASP A 58 -6.20 -0.88 -15.16
CA ASP A 58 -7.35 -1.72 -14.86
C ASP A 58 -8.27 -1.05 -13.83
N THR A 59 -9.54 -1.40 -13.89
CA THR A 59 -10.49 -1.11 -12.82
C THR A 59 -10.68 -2.38 -11.99
N LEU A 60 -10.33 -2.32 -10.72
CA LEU A 60 -10.49 -3.44 -9.80
C LEU A 60 -11.97 -3.61 -9.40
N PRO A 61 -12.34 -4.77 -8.80
CA PRO A 61 -13.70 -4.99 -8.33
C PRO A 61 -14.22 -3.84 -7.46
N LEU A 62 -15.52 -3.63 -7.48
CA LEU A 62 -16.23 -2.56 -6.77
C LEU A 62 -15.85 -1.14 -7.21
N GLY A 63 -15.23 -0.99 -8.40
CA GLY A 63 -14.81 0.30 -8.93
C GLY A 63 -13.60 0.91 -8.22
N ILE A 64 -12.79 0.09 -7.53
CA ILE A 64 -11.56 0.53 -6.90
C ILE A 64 -10.54 0.88 -8.00
N LYS A 65 -9.92 2.06 -7.88
CA LYS A 65 -8.87 2.53 -8.78
C LYS A 65 -7.51 2.40 -8.09
N PRO A 66 -6.59 1.58 -8.64
CA PRO A 66 -5.22 1.52 -8.17
C PRO A 66 -4.43 2.73 -8.67
N LEU A 67 -3.58 3.29 -7.84
CA LEU A 67 -2.65 4.38 -8.17
C LEU A 67 -1.23 3.94 -7.86
N LYS A 68 -0.30 4.25 -8.77
CA LYS A 68 1.14 3.96 -8.57
C LYS A 68 1.66 4.74 -7.37
N ALA A 69 2.31 4.03 -6.45
CA ALA A 69 2.90 4.61 -5.25
C ALA A 69 4.25 3.94 -4.94
N PHE A 70 5.06 3.74 -5.98
CA PHE A 70 6.34 3.03 -5.90
C PHE A 70 7.34 3.72 -4.99
N GLY A 71 8.25 2.96 -4.41
CA GLY A 71 9.33 3.45 -3.56
C GLY A 71 9.41 2.71 -2.24
N HIS A 72 8.34 2.65 -1.45
CA HIS A 72 8.31 1.83 -0.23
C HIS A 72 8.51 0.34 -0.56
N THR A 73 7.80 -0.15 -1.54
CA THR A 73 8.06 -1.44 -2.20
C THR A 73 8.14 -1.24 -3.71
N PRO A 74 8.63 -2.23 -4.50
CA PRO A 74 8.79 -2.10 -5.94
C PRO A 74 7.52 -1.70 -6.70
N GLY A 75 6.37 -2.14 -6.24
CA GLY A 75 5.07 -1.86 -6.84
C GLY A 75 4.01 -1.38 -5.84
N HIS A 76 4.43 -0.71 -4.76
CA HIS A 76 3.51 -0.19 -3.76
C HIS A 76 2.35 0.55 -4.41
N THR A 77 1.13 0.25 -3.96
CA THR A 77 -0.10 0.70 -4.58
C THR A 77 -0.99 1.41 -3.56
N VAL A 78 -1.50 2.56 -3.97
CA VAL A 78 -2.54 3.31 -3.25
C VAL A 78 -3.87 3.02 -3.93
N TYR A 79 -4.94 2.87 -3.17
CA TYR A 79 -6.26 2.53 -3.69
C TYR A 79 -7.25 3.65 -3.43
N ARG A 80 -7.93 4.08 -4.50
CA ARG A 80 -9.03 5.05 -4.39
C ARG A 80 -10.38 4.37 -4.58
N LYS A 81 -11.32 4.63 -3.66
CA LYS A 81 -12.73 4.30 -3.81
C LYS A 81 -13.55 5.53 -3.44
N ASP A 82 -14.23 6.09 -4.42
CA ASP A 82 -15.03 7.32 -4.27
C ASP A 82 -14.18 8.47 -3.70
N ASP A 83 -14.47 8.96 -2.50
CA ASP A 83 -13.74 10.00 -1.77
C ASP A 83 -12.71 9.46 -0.77
N LEU A 84 -12.54 8.14 -0.68
CA LEU A 84 -11.56 7.48 0.19
C LEU A 84 -10.29 7.10 -0.58
N LEU A 85 -9.13 7.45 0.00
CA LEU A 85 -7.80 7.06 -0.48
C LEU A 85 -7.09 6.23 0.59
N ILE A 86 -6.87 4.96 0.29
CA ILE A 86 -6.14 4.02 1.17
C ILE A 86 -4.69 4.02 0.73
N ILE A 87 -3.81 4.62 1.53
CA ILE A 87 -2.43 4.91 1.17
C ILE A 87 -1.40 3.87 1.62
N GLY A 88 -1.82 2.80 2.33
CA GLY A 88 -0.90 1.78 2.83
C GLY A 88 0.23 2.38 3.65
N ASP A 89 1.45 2.05 3.26
CA ASP A 89 2.70 2.45 3.91
C ASP A 89 3.39 3.66 3.23
N LEU A 90 2.62 4.50 2.54
CA LEU A 90 3.13 5.76 1.98
C LEU A 90 3.61 6.73 3.08
N ILE A 91 2.99 6.66 4.26
CA ILE A 91 3.29 7.47 5.45
C ILE A 91 3.55 6.53 6.63
N HIS A 92 4.72 6.68 7.28
CA HIS A 92 5.11 5.93 8.48
C HIS A 92 5.10 6.80 9.73
N GLY A 93 5.44 8.08 9.59
CA GLY A 93 5.44 9.07 10.65
C GLY A 93 4.52 10.23 10.33
N GLN A 94 3.22 10.12 10.68
CA GLN A 94 2.20 11.11 10.33
C GLN A 94 2.59 12.54 10.71
N ASP A 95 3.07 12.77 11.93
CA ASP A 95 3.36 14.11 12.44
C ASP A 95 4.54 14.78 11.72
N ILE A 96 5.41 13.97 11.12
CA ILE A 96 6.60 14.42 10.42
C ILE A 96 6.33 14.48 8.91
N GLN A 97 5.94 13.36 8.31
CA GLN A 97 5.92 13.21 6.85
C GLN A 97 4.80 13.97 6.13
N PHE A 98 3.75 14.39 6.83
CA PHE A 98 2.79 15.35 6.25
C PHE A 98 3.36 16.77 6.12
N LYS A 99 4.30 17.16 6.99
CA LYS A 99 4.96 18.47 6.96
C LYS A 99 6.24 18.43 6.12
N HIS A 100 6.93 17.31 6.19
CA HIS A 100 8.23 17.05 5.59
C HIS A 100 8.18 15.77 4.76
N PRO A 101 7.49 15.78 3.60
CA PRO A 101 7.31 14.59 2.76
C PRO A 101 8.63 14.07 2.17
N GLU A 102 9.71 14.85 2.25
CA GLU A 102 11.07 14.48 1.85
C GLU A 102 11.77 13.53 2.83
N ILE A 103 11.23 13.33 4.04
CA ILE A 103 11.81 12.42 5.02
C ILE A 103 11.35 10.99 4.73
N CYS A 104 12.30 10.08 4.51
CA CYS A 104 12.04 8.67 4.26
C CYS A 104 12.20 7.79 5.49
N ALA A 105 11.61 6.61 5.43
CA ALA A 105 11.92 5.51 6.31
C ALA A 105 13.17 4.80 5.79
N THR A 106 14.06 4.37 6.69
CA THR A 106 15.33 3.70 6.32
C THR A 106 15.15 2.34 5.63
N TYR A 107 13.94 1.82 5.60
CA TYR A 107 13.58 0.55 4.96
C TYR A 107 12.75 0.73 3.68
N ASP A 108 12.64 1.96 3.16
CA ASP A 108 12.07 2.18 1.84
C ASP A 108 13.00 1.57 0.78
N HIS A 109 12.43 0.81 -0.15
CA HIS A 109 13.16 0.12 -1.21
C HIS A 109 13.92 1.09 -2.13
N ASP A 110 13.27 2.21 -2.47
CA ASP A 110 13.81 3.33 -3.23
C ASP A 110 13.36 4.64 -2.57
N GLU A 111 14.27 5.28 -1.84
CA GLU A 111 13.99 6.51 -1.09
C GLU A 111 13.53 7.65 -2.00
N ASN A 112 14.20 7.84 -3.16
CA ASN A 112 13.85 8.92 -4.09
C ASN A 112 12.45 8.73 -4.67
N ALA A 113 12.16 7.53 -5.15
CA ALA A 113 10.83 7.18 -5.65
C ALA A 113 9.76 7.32 -4.56
N SER A 114 10.07 6.95 -3.31
CA SER A 114 9.17 7.08 -2.16
C SER A 114 8.84 8.54 -1.85
N ILE A 115 9.84 9.43 -1.89
CA ILE A 115 9.67 10.88 -1.70
C ILE A 115 8.78 11.47 -2.79
N ASP A 116 9.11 11.20 -4.05
CA ASP A 116 8.39 11.76 -5.20
C ASP A 116 6.94 11.30 -5.22
N THR A 117 6.73 10.01 -5.03
CA THR A 117 5.39 9.43 -4.97
C THR A 117 4.58 10.00 -3.81
N ARG A 118 5.17 10.14 -2.62
CA ARG A 118 4.51 10.72 -1.44
C ARG A 118 4.01 12.14 -1.74
N LYS A 119 4.86 12.98 -2.33
CA LYS A 119 4.48 14.36 -2.71
C LYS A 119 3.33 14.37 -3.71
N ILE A 120 3.40 13.53 -4.74
CA ILE A 120 2.37 13.41 -5.78
C ILE A 120 1.04 12.95 -5.18
N ILE A 121 1.04 11.90 -4.38
CA ILE A 121 -0.18 11.31 -3.80
C ILE A 121 -0.80 12.24 -2.76
N LEU A 122 -0.01 12.90 -1.92
CA LEU A 122 -0.54 13.86 -0.95
C LEU A 122 -1.18 15.06 -1.66
N LYS A 123 -0.52 15.59 -2.70
CA LYS A 123 -1.12 16.64 -3.51
C LYS A 123 -2.41 16.19 -4.21
N TYR A 124 -2.42 15.00 -4.78
CA TYR A 124 -3.61 14.42 -5.38
C TYR A 124 -4.78 14.31 -4.38
N ALA A 125 -4.50 13.85 -3.16
CA ALA A 125 -5.50 13.75 -2.11
C ALA A 125 -6.07 15.13 -1.74
N GLU A 126 -5.22 16.15 -1.64
CA GLU A 126 -5.62 17.53 -1.34
C GLU A 126 -6.47 18.13 -2.46
N ASP A 127 -6.00 18.06 -3.72
CA ASP A 127 -6.69 18.61 -4.89
C ASP A 127 -8.09 17.99 -5.09
N ASN A 128 -8.24 16.71 -4.74
CA ASN A 128 -9.51 15.99 -4.85
C ASN A 128 -10.31 15.95 -3.54
N LYS A 129 -9.85 16.58 -2.45
CA LYS A 129 -10.49 16.63 -1.13
C LYS A 129 -10.80 15.24 -0.56
N LEU A 130 -9.86 14.29 -0.71
CA LEU A 130 -10.06 12.90 -0.32
C LEU A 130 -9.82 12.69 1.17
N PHE A 131 -10.58 11.79 1.76
CA PHE A 131 -10.24 11.18 3.04
C PHE A 131 -9.06 10.23 2.84
N VAL A 132 -8.07 10.29 3.74
CA VAL A 132 -6.87 9.47 3.64
C VAL A 132 -6.81 8.49 4.80
N ALA A 133 -6.60 7.21 4.50
CA ALA A 133 -6.41 6.14 5.47
C ALA A 133 -5.07 5.43 5.21
N GLY A 134 -4.25 5.26 6.24
CA GLY A 134 -2.93 4.60 6.15
C GLY A 134 -2.65 3.69 7.33
N MET A 135 -1.73 2.73 7.13
CA MET A 135 -1.43 1.69 8.13
C MET A 135 -0.80 2.25 9.40
N HIS A 136 -0.03 3.34 9.29
CA HIS A 136 0.70 3.97 10.38
C HIS A 136 0.10 5.32 10.83
N MET A 137 -1.14 5.60 10.41
CA MET A 137 -1.80 6.84 10.78
C MET A 137 -2.45 6.72 12.16
N LYS A 138 -2.42 7.82 12.90
CA LYS A 138 -3.02 7.90 14.24
C LYS A 138 -4.54 7.79 14.15
N TYR A 139 -5.11 7.11 15.13
CA TYR A 139 -6.55 7.10 15.34
C TYR A 139 -7.05 8.50 15.70
N SER A 140 -8.08 8.96 15.00
CA SER A 140 -8.80 10.19 15.35
C SER A 140 -9.95 9.84 16.30
N ASN A 141 -10.03 10.53 17.44
CA ASN A 141 -11.13 10.34 18.41
C ASN A 141 -12.52 10.64 17.83
N SER A 142 -12.59 11.29 16.67
CA SER A 142 -13.84 11.66 16.00
C SER A 142 -14.31 10.63 14.97
N SER A 143 -13.55 9.57 14.70
CA SER A 143 -13.92 8.52 13.76
C SER A 143 -13.78 7.14 14.38
N MET A 144 -14.68 6.22 14.05
CA MET A 144 -14.61 4.83 14.46
C MET A 144 -13.49 4.04 13.76
N TYR A 145 -12.73 4.65 12.86
CA TYR A 145 -11.73 4.00 12.03
C TYR A 145 -10.34 4.54 12.33
N ARG A 146 -9.40 3.63 12.60
CA ARG A 146 -7.99 3.98 12.78
C ARG A 146 -7.39 4.51 11.47
N GLY A 147 -6.62 5.58 11.57
CA GLY A 147 -5.79 6.03 10.46
C GLY A 147 -6.46 6.95 9.45
N PHE A 148 -7.57 7.60 9.77
CA PHE A 148 -8.14 8.62 8.90
C PHE A 148 -7.50 9.99 9.14
N TYR A 149 -7.11 10.64 8.06
CA TYR A 149 -6.64 12.02 8.04
C TYR A 149 -7.50 12.83 7.08
N VAL A 150 -7.96 13.99 7.55
CA VAL A 150 -8.60 15.01 6.71
C VAL A 150 -7.75 16.25 6.84
N LYS A 151 -7.11 16.69 5.76
CA LYS A 151 -6.46 18.00 5.73
C LYS A 151 -7.56 19.06 5.65
N LYS A 152 -7.61 19.95 6.68
CA LYS A 152 -8.50 21.11 6.70
C LYS A 152 -7.99 22.20 5.77
#